data_49481d71e443ffe3aa12bbaae5c63e46
#
_entry.id   49481d71e443ffe3aa12bbaae5c63e46
#
_cell.length_a   1.000
_cell.length_b   1.000
_cell.length_c   1.000
_cell.angle_alpha   90.00
_cell.angle_beta   90.00
_cell.angle_gamma   90.00
#
_symmetry.space_group_name_H-M   'P 1'
#
loop_
_entity.id
_entity.type
_entity.pdbx_description
1 polymer ?
#
loop_
_entity_poly.entity_id
_entity_poly.type
_entity_poly.pdbx_seq_one_letter_code
_entity_poly.pdbx_strand_id
1 'polypeptide(L)'
;MKLLLDTRLLLLAASQPDRLSSTALRLIRDAENDLFFSVASLWEIAAKSATERTPLLVDPRRLRRGLIDDGYEEVPVTGEHAAALASLPLHNGDPFDRMLNAQAIVEGLVI
;
A
#
# COMPACT_ATOMS: atom_id res chain seq x y z
N MET A 1 -9.67 13.49 2.17
CA MET A 1 -9.25 12.71 1.01
C MET A 1 -9.02 11.27 1.42
N LYS A 2 -9.33 10.32 0.57
CA LYS A 2 -9.08 8.90 0.84
C LYS A 2 -7.81 8.48 0.12
N LEU A 3 -6.76 8.20 0.86
CA LEU A 3 -5.43 7.93 0.33
C LEU A 3 -5.06 6.45 0.51
N LEU A 4 -4.72 5.80 -0.58
CA LEU A 4 -4.13 4.46 -0.55
C LEU A 4 -2.62 4.60 -0.69
N LEU A 5 -1.87 4.20 0.34
CA LEU A 5 -0.42 4.25 0.29
C LEU A 5 0.11 3.06 -0.49
N ASP A 6 1.02 3.32 -1.44
CA ASP A 6 1.71 2.22 -2.10
C ASP A 6 2.68 1.55 -1.11
N THR A 7 3.20 0.40 -1.48
CA THR A 7 4.02 -0.42 -0.58
C THR A 7 5.24 0.34 -0.09
N ARG A 8 5.91 1.09 -0.95
CA ARG A 8 7.09 1.85 -0.57
C ARG A 8 6.78 2.94 0.44
N LEU A 9 5.74 3.73 0.18
CA LEU A 9 5.31 4.79 1.10
C LEU A 9 4.87 4.20 2.44
N LEU A 10 4.17 3.07 2.40
CA LEU A 10 3.71 2.38 3.59
C LEU A 10 4.88 1.95 4.47
N LEU A 11 5.92 1.37 3.87
CA LEU A 11 7.12 0.95 4.59
C LEU A 11 7.86 2.15 5.19
N LEU A 12 8.01 3.24 4.44
CA LEU A 12 8.66 4.44 4.94
C LEU A 12 7.86 5.08 6.07
N ALA A 13 6.55 5.17 5.93
CA ALA A 13 5.69 5.74 6.97
C ALA A 13 5.78 4.95 8.27
N ALA A 14 5.88 3.62 8.18
CA ALA A 14 5.92 2.75 9.35
C ALA A 14 7.30 2.69 10.01
N SER A 15 8.39 2.79 9.23
CA SER A 15 9.74 2.52 9.73
C SER A 15 10.70 3.69 9.64
N GLN A 16 10.57 4.55 8.64
CA GLN A 16 11.50 5.65 8.39
C GLN A 16 10.76 6.89 7.88
N PRO A 17 9.87 7.49 8.70
CA PRO A 17 9.07 8.62 8.25
C PRO A 17 9.94 9.84 7.84
N ASP A 18 11.15 9.96 8.36
CA ASP A 18 12.08 11.04 8.00
C ASP A 18 12.48 10.99 6.52
N ARG A 19 12.33 9.87 5.86
CA ARG A 19 12.66 9.70 4.44
C ARG A 19 11.50 10.03 3.52
N LEU A 20 10.33 10.32 4.06
CA LEU A 20 9.19 10.79 3.27
C LEU A 20 9.41 12.22 2.81
N SER A 21 8.90 12.56 1.63
CA SER A 21 8.87 13.96 1.19
C SER A 21 8.01 14.79 2.15
N SER A 22 8.25 16.08 2.19
CA SER A 22 7.45 17.00 3.02
C SER A 22 5.97 16.96 2.62
N THR A 23 5.68 16.81 1.33
CA THR A 23 4.32 16.69 0.82
C THR A 23 3.66 15.41 1.29
N ALA A 24 4.34 14.27 1.17
CA ALA A 24 3.81 12.97 1.62
C ALA A 24 3.56 12.98 3.14
N LEU A 25 4.51 13.50 3.90
CA LEU A 25 4.38 13.56 5.35
C LEU A 25 3.20 14.43 5.78
N ARG A 26 3.00 15.56 5.11
CA ARG A 26 1.88 16.45 5.40
C ARG A 26 0.53 15.77 5.10
N LEU A 27 0.43 15.07 3.98
CA LEU A 27 -0.80 14.35 3.61
C LEU A 27 -1.12 13.23 4.60
N ILE A 28 -0.10 12.49 5.03
CA ILE A 28 -0.28 11.38 5.98
C ILE A 28 -0.68 11.91 7.37
N ARG A 29 -0.12 13.04 7.79
CA ARG A 29 -0.40 13.63 9.10
C ARG A 29 -1.69 14.44 9.17
N ASP A 30 -2.30 14.74 8.04
CA ASP A 30 -3.53 15.52 8.00
C ASP A 30 -4.70 14.64 8.48
N ALA A 31 -5.29 15.04 9.61
CA ALA A 31 -6.40 14.29 10.22
C ALA A 31 -7.67 14.26 9.36
N GLU A 32 -7.77 15.14 8.37
CA GLU A 32 -8.89 15.15 7.43
C GLU A 32 -8.78 14.04 6.38
N ASN A 33 -7.62 13.44 6.24
CA ASN A 33 -7.40 12.36 5.27
C ASN A 33 -7.62 11.01 5.91
N ASP A 34 -8.35 10.14 5.21
CA ASP A 34 -8.48 8.74 5.56
C ASP A 34 -7.36 7.95 4.88
N LEU A 35 -6.63 7.18 5.66
CA LEU A 35 -5.49 6.42 5.16
C LEU A 35 -5.84 4.94 5.02
N PHE A 36 -5.44 4.37 3.88
CA PHE A 36 -5.73 2.98 3.53
C PHE A 36 -4.45 2.26 3.16
N PHE A 37 -4.39 0.98 3.46
CA PHE A 37 -3.34 0.09 2.96
C PHE A 37 -3.97 -1.16 2.34
N SER A 38 -3.28 -1.74 1.36
CA SER A 38 -3.80 -2.91 0.66
C SER A 38 -3.25 -4.21 1.22
N VAL A 39 -4.07 -5.23 1.26
CA VAL A 39 -3.64 -6.62 1.46
C VAL A 39 -2.56 -7.01 0.44
N ALA A 40 -2.63 -6.46 -0.78
CA ALA A 40 -1.61 -6.70 -1.81
C ALA A 40 -0.22 -6.21 -1.38
N SER A 41 -0.13 -5.13 -0.60
CA SER A 41 1.15 -4.65 -0.07
C SER A 41 1.73 -5.63 0.95
N LEU A 42 0.90 -6.20 1.80
CA LEU A 42 1.35 -7.23 2.75
C LEU A 42 1.85 -8.47 2.01
N TRP A 43 1.14 -8.87 0.95
CA TRP A 43 1.55 -9.98 0.11
C TRP A 43 2.88 -9.69 -0.58
N GLU A 44 3.05 -8.50 -1.13
CA GLU A 44 4.30 -8.08 -1.76
C GLU A 44 5.47 -8.19 -0.79
N ILE A 45 5.30 -7.67 0.42
CA ILE A 45 6.34 -7.70 1.47
C ILE A 45 6.70 -9.14 1.82
N ALA A 46 5.70 -9.99 2.04
CA ALA A 46 5.91 -11.39 2.38
C ALA A 46 6.62 -12.15 1.24
N ALA A 47 6.21 -11.92 0.00
CA ALA A 47 6.79 -12.58 -1.17
C ALA A 47 8.25 -12.16 -1.39
N LYS A 48 8.53 -10.87 -1.28
CA LYS A 48 9.89 -10.35 -1.47
C LYS A 48 10.83 -10.75 -0.34
N SER A 49 10.34 -10.83 0.88
CA SER A 49 11.13 -11.29 2.04
C SER A 49 11.57 -12.74 1.88
N ALA A 50 10.78 -13.57 1.20
CA ALA A 50 11.11 -14.97 0.98
C ALA A 50 12.17 -15.18 -0.11
N THR A 51 12.33 -14.22 -1.05
CA THR A 51 13.16 -14.38 -2.24
C THR A 51 14.38 -13.48 -2.30
N GLU A 52 14.34 -12.34 -1.63
CA GLU A 52 15.43 -11.37 -1.67
C GLU A 52 16.31 -11.49 -0.43
N ARG A 53 17.63 -11.42 -0.67
CA ARG A 53 18.62 -11.50 0.41
C ARG A 53 18.76 -10.24 1.24
N THR A 54 18.18 -9.14 0.77
CA THR A 54 18.17 -7.91 1.52
C THR A 54 17.01 -7.99 2.48
N PRO A 55 17.27 -8.09 3.78
CA PRO A 55 16.17 -8.14 4.71
C PRO A 55 15.49 -6.80 4.77
N LEU A 56 14.37 -6.66 4.10
CA LEU A 56 13.34 -5.82 4.62
C LEU A 56 12.89 -6.51 5.90
N LEU A 57 13.49 -6.14 7.01
CA LEU A 57 13.22 -6.74 8.33
C LEU A 57 11.84 -6.31 8.83
N VAL A 58 10.86 -6.33 7.96
CA VAL A 58 9.49 -5.97 8.32
C VAL A 58 8.67 -7.24 8.32
N ASP A 59 8.28 -7.66 9.50
CA ASP A 59 7.31 -8.73 9.67
C ASP A 59 5.95 -8.20 9.22
N PRO A 60 5.34 -8.76 8.16
CA PRO A 60 4.06 -8.25 7.66
C PRO A 60 2.92 -8.36 8.69
N ARG A 61 2.99 -9.28 9.63
CA ARG A 61 1.99 -9.41 10.69
C ARG A 61 2.05 -8.22 11.64
N ARG A 62 3.26 -7.81 12.03
CA ARG A 62 3.47 -6.65 12.89
C ARG A 62 3.12 -5.36 12.19
N LEU A 63 3.50 -5.26 10.92
CA LEU A 63 3.16 -4.10 10.10
C LEU A 63 1.66 -3.92 10.02
N ARG A 64 0.94 -4.99 9.71
CA ARG A 64 -0.52 -4.96 9.62
C ARG A 64 -1.15 -4.50 10.92
N ARG A 65 -0.73 -5.06 12.04
CA ARG A 65 -1.27 -4.69 13.36
C ARG A 65 -0.99 -3.22 13.67
N GLY A 66 0.23 -2.76 13.43
CA GLY A 66 0.59 -1.37 13.67
C GLY A 66 -0.21 -0.38 12.83
N LEU A 67 -0.45 -0.72 11.57
CA LEU A 67 -1.25 0.12 10.67
C LEU A 67 -2.70 0.22 11.14
N ILE A 68 -3.29 -0.90 11.51
CA ILE A 68 -4.68 -0.92 12.02
C ILE A 68 -4.77 -0.13 13.33
N ASP A 69 -3.81 -0.30 14.22
CA ASP A 69 -3.76 0.43 15.49
C ASP A 69 -3.59 1.94 15.26
N ASP A 70 -2.91 2.32 14.19
CA ASP A 70 -2.71 3.73 13.83
C ASP A 70 -3.90 4.33 13.05
N GLY A 71 -4.96 3.56 12.86
CA GLY A 71 -6.19 4.05 12.23
C GLY A 71 -6.26 3.86 10.72
N TYR A 72 -5.32 3.16 10.10
CA TYR A 72 -5.41 2.82 8.68
C TYR A 72 -6.51 1.79 8.47
N GLU A 73 -7.21 1.92 7.34
CA GLU A 73 -8.17 0.91 6.92
C GLU A 73 -7.53 -0.06 5.94
N GLU A 74 -7.79 -1.34 6.13
CA GLU A 74 -7.30 -2.40 5.25
C GLU A 74 -8.23 -2.59 4.06
N VAL A 75 -7.66 -2.59 2.86
CA VAL A 75 -8.41 -2.86 1.62
C VAL A 75 -8.13 -4.30 1.19
N PRO A 76 -9.12 -5.19 1.27
CA PRO A 76 -8.93 -6.56 0.81
C PRO A 76 -8.88 -6.62 -0.70
N VAL A 77 -8.17 -7.61 -1.25
CA VAL A 77 -8.15 -7.87 -2.69
C VAL A 77 -9.41 -8.67 -3.04
N THR A 78 -10.23 -8.14 -3.93
CA THR A 78 -11.50 -8.75 -4.33
C THR A 78 -11.46 -9.22 -5.78
N GLY A 79 -12.48 -10.01 -6.15
CA GLY A 79 -12.66 -10.39 -7.54
C GLY A 79 -12.88 -9.21 -8.47
N GLU A 80 -13.55 -8.16 -7.99
CA GLU A 80 -13.75 -6.94 -8.77
C GLU A 80 -12.42 -6.25 -9.07
N HIS A 81 -11.53 -6.19 -8.10
CA HIS A 81 -10.18 -5.65 -8.30
C HIS A 81 -9.41 -6.46 -9.33
N ALA A 82 -9.44 -7.78 -9.20
CA ALA A 82 -8.74 -8.66 -10.12
C ALA A 82 -9.27 -8.53 -11.55
N ALA A 83 -10.58 -8.45 -11.71
CA ALA A 83 -11.20 -8.27 -13.01
C ALA A 83 -10.85 -6.91 -13.63
N ALA A 84 -10.74 -5.87 -12.82
CA ALA A 84 -10.39 -4.53 -13.29
C ALA A 84 -8.98 -4.46 -13.90
N LEU A 85 -8.09 -5.39 -13.56
CA LEU A 85 -6.76 -5.46 -14.15
C LEU A 85 -6.81 -5.58 -15.68
N ALA A 86 -7.82 -6.22 -16.22
CA ALA A 86 -7.98 -6.40 -17.65
C ALA A 86 -8.16 -5.07 -18.40
N SER A 87 -8.65 -4.04 -17.72
CA SER A 87 -8.89 -2.72 -18.31
C SER A 87 -7.72 -1.76 -18.16
N LEU A 88 -6.68 -2.14 -17.41
CA LEU A 88 -5.53 -1.29 -17.22
C LEU A 88 -4.54 -1.43 -18.37
N PRO A 89 -3.89 -0.31 -18.77
CA PRO A 89 -2.83 -0.38 -19.77
C PRO A 89 -1.71 -1.30 -19.32
N LEU A 90 -1.12 -2.03 -20.26
CA LEU A 90 0.07 -2.85 -20.01
C LEU A 90 1.30 -1.93 -19.91
N HIS A 91 1.43 -1.25 -18.80
CA HIS A 91 2.65 -0.54 -18.46
C HIS A 91 3.45 -1.38 -17.48
N ASN A 92 4.75 -1.44 -17.69
CA ASN A 92 5.73 -1.89 -16.71
C ASN A 92 5.17 -2.78 -15.61
N GLY A 93 5.15 -4.00 -15.88
CA GLY A 93 4.56 -5.09 -15.25
C GLY A 93 4.81 -5.42 -13.80
N ASP A 94 4.97 -4.48 -12.87
CA ASP A 94 4.92 -4.86 -11.46
C ASP A 94 3.47 -5.22 -11.11
N PRO A 95 3.16 -6.51 -10.88
CA PRO A 95 1.80 -6.94 -10.64
C PRO A 95 1.21 -6.36 -9.36
N PHE A 96 2.03 -6.06 -8.36
CA PHE A 96 1.55 -5.48 -7.11
C PHE A 96 1.12 -4.04 -7.32
N ASP A 97 1.90 -3.23 -8.04
CA ASP A 97 1.53 -1.86 -8.37
C ASP A 97 0.27 -1.81 -9.24
N ARG A 98 0.14 -2.73 -10.18
CA ARG A 98 -1.06 -2.84 -11.00
C ARG A 98 -2.30 -3.14 -10.14
N MET A 99 -2.17 -4.02 -9.16
CA MET A 99 -3.27 -4.33 -8.25
C MET A 99 -3.67 -3.11 -7.42
N LEU A 100 -2.70 -2.35 -6.92
CA LEU A 100 -2.99 -1.12 -6.17
C LEU A 100 -3.73 -0.11 -7.04
N ASN A 101 -3.33 0.05 -8.31
CA ASN A 101 -4.02 0.94 -9.24
C ASN A 101 -5.46 0.47 -9.49
N ALA A 102 -5.69 -0.82 -9.65
CA ALA A 102 -7.02 -1.38 -9.83
C ALA A 102 -7.90 -1.10 -8.60
N GLN A 103 -7.36 -1.29 -7.41
CA GLN A 103 -8.07 -1.00 -6.16
C GLN A 103 -8.41 0.48 -6.04
N ALA A 104 -7.49 1.35 -6.37
CA ALA A 104 -7.73 2.80 -6.31
C ALA A 104 -8.88 3.20 -7.23
N ILE A 105 -8.93 2.65 -8.44
CA ILE A 105 -9.98 2.94 -9.41
C ILE A 105 -11.33 2.41 -8.92
N VAL A 106 -11.38 1.16 -8.48
CA VAL A 106 -12.63 0.51 -8.07
C VAL A 106 -13.19 1.14 -6.80
N GLU A 107 -12.32 1.42 -5.82
CA GLU A 107 -12.75 1.93 -4.51
C GLU A 107 -12.79 3.45 -4.43
N GLY A 108 -12.37 4.15 -5.46
CA GLY A 108 -12.37 5.61 -5.46
C GLY A 108 -11.30 6.20 -4.54
N LEU A 109 -10.13 5.58 -4.48
CA LEU A 109 -9.02 6.03 -3.66
C LEU A 109 -7.97 6.75 -4.51
N VAL A 110 -7.16 7.59 -3.87
CA VAL A 110 -6.02 8.29 -4.48
C VAL A 110 -4.73 7.64 -3.98
N ILE A 111 -3.87 7.27 -4.91
CA ILE A 111 -2.55 6.72 -4.57
C ILE A 111 -1.55 7.84 -4.34
#